data_57427dd3d082d6e19688fdd3464802fb
#
_entry.id   57427dd3d082d6e19688fdd3464802fb
#
_cell.length_a   1.000
_cell.length_b   1.000
_cell.length_c   1.000
_cell.angle_alpha   90.00
_cell.angle_beta   90.00
_cell.angle_gamma   90.00
#
_symmetry.space_group_name_H-M   'P 1'
#
loop_
_entity.id
_entity.type
_entity.pdbx_description
1 polymer ?
#
loop_
_entity_poly.entity_id
_entity_poly.type
_entity_poly.pdbx_seq_one_letter_code
_entity_poly.pdbx_strand_id
1 'polypeptide(L)'
;MENKSKIESIGVKLPERCVTTRDIISKLKIFNPPNLERISGIKERRFCAENEDSYTLAVDAVKDCLSRSKYKPEAIDMVVCCSISRNKDGLTTVFEPPLSLFIKENIGAPKALNFDIANACAGMLTGIYIVDSFIKQGIIKTGLVVSGEYISNLSETAVNRIRTATSSQLASLTLGDAGAAIVMEKTDQSDSQALKVSGFTTFSHYNNLC
;
A
#
# COMPACT_ATOMS: atom_id res chain seq x y z
N MET A 1 32.75 -6.09 -3.74
CA MET A 1 31.94 -5.01 -4.33
C MET A 1 30.63 -4.98 -3.59
N GLU A 2 30.21 -3.82 -3.14
CA GLU A 2 28.94 -3.67 -2.40
C GLU A 2 27.77 -3.71 -3.39
N ASN A 3 26.81 -4.63 -3.18
CA ASN A 3 25.62 -4.71 -4.01
C ASN A 3 24.77 -3.46 -3.81
N LYS A 4 24.10 -3.00 -4.86
CA LYS A 4 23.08 -1.95 -4.82
C LYS A 4 21.74 -2.51 -5.32
N SER A 5 20.68 -1.81 -5.03
CA SER A 5 19.36 -2.10 -5.58
C SER A 5 18.82 -0.92 -6.39
N LYS A 6 17.85 -1.20 -7.23
CA LYS A 6 17.03 -0.17 -7.90
C LYS A 6 15.59 -0.65 -8.05
N ILE A 7 14.68 0.29 -8.29
CA ILE A 7 13.32 -0.01 -8.71
C ILE A 7 13.35 -0.41 -10.18
N GLU A 8 12.82 -1.57 -10.50
CA GLU A 8 12.77 -2.12 -11.85
C GLU A 8 11.43 -1.83 -12.51
N SER A 9 10.33 -2.08 -11.80
CA SER A 9 8.98 -1.79 -12.28
C SER A 9 8.06 -1.37 -11.14
N ILE A 10 6.99 -0.66 -11.50
CA ILE A 10 5.93 -0.21 -10.59
C ILE A 10 4.59 -0.57 -11.20
N GLY A 11 3.67 -1.05 -10.39
CA GLY A 11 2.31 -1.34 -10.77
C GLY A 11 1.31 -0.77 -9.79
N VAL A 12 0.09 -0.53 -10.29
CA VAL A 12 -1.00 0.03 -9.51
C VAL A 12 -2.33 -0.63 -9.87
N LYS A 13 -3.22 -0.69 -8.90
CA LYS A 13 -4.64 -1.00 -9.12
C LYS A 13 -5.47 0.01 -8.36
N LEU A 14 -6.30 0.73 -9.10
CA LEU A 14 -7.30 1.63 -8.51
C LEU A 14 -8.69 1.03 -8.73
N PRO A 15 -9.56 1.01 -7.72
CA PRO A 15 -10.96 0.68 -7.89
C PRO A 15 -11.65 1.60 -8.92
N GLU A 16 -12.69 1.10 -9.57
CA GLU A 16 -13.40 1.89 -10.58
C GLU A 16 -14.29 2.98 -9.97
N ARG A 17 -14.87 2.70 -8.80
CA ARG A 17 -15.80 3.62 -8.12
C ARG A 17 -15.07 4.87 -7.66
N CYS A 18 -15.37 6.01 -8.29
CA CYS A 18 -14.89 7.33 -7.90
C CYS A 18 -15.87 7.97 -6.91
N VAL A 19 -15.35 8.54 -5.81
CA VAL A 19 -16.14 9.25 -4.79
C VAL A 19 -15.52 10.62 -4.58
N THR A 20 -16.31 11.69 -4.81
CA THR A 20 -15.82 13.05 -4.64
C THR A 20 -15.81 13.47 -3.17
N THR A 21 -14.96 14.44 -2.83
CA THR A 21 -14.98 15.05 -1.49
C THR A 21 -16.34 15.69 -1.20
N ARG A 22 -16.98 16.26 -2.20
CA ARG A 22 -18.31 16.84 -2.07
C ARG A 22 -19.38 15.80 -1.70
N ASP A 23 -19.33 14.61 -2.33
CA ASP A 23 -20.27 13.52 -2.03
C ASP A 23 -20.11 13.03 -0.58
N ILE A 24 -18.87 12.97 -0.07
CA ILE A 24 -18.63 12.58 1.32
C ILE A 24 -19.14 13.67 2.28
N ILE A 25 -18.80 14.92 2.04
CA ILE A 25 -19.18 16.05 2.89
C ILE A 25 -20.69 16.23 2.92
N SER A 26 -21.40 16.01 1.80
CA SER A 26 -22.86 16.12 1.74
C SER A 26 -23.61 15.14 2.66
N LYS A 27 -22.95 14.04 3.04
CA LYS A 27 -23.51 13.02 3.95
C LYS A 27 -23.30 13.38 5.44
N LEU A 28 -22.49 14.38 5.75
CA LEU A 28 -22.25 14.80 7.13
C LEU A 28 -23.51 15.49 7.72
N LYS A 29 -23.87 15.09 8.92
CA LYS A 29 -25.00 15.66 9.68
C LYS A 29 -24.53 16.75 10.63
N ILE A 30 -23.74 17.71 10.12
CA ILE A 30 -23.23 18.83 10.90
C ILE A 30 -23.52 20.15 10.20
N PHE A 31 -23.72 21.19 11.01
CA PHE A 31 -23.90 22.53 10.49
C PHE A 31 -22.54 23.11 10.04
N ASN A 32 -22.49 23.66 8.83
CA ASN A 32 -21.32 24.30 8.25
C ASN A 32 -20.05 23.39 8.26
N PRO A 33 -20.03 22.28 7.51
CA PRO A 33 -18.87 21.41 7.43
C PRO A 33 -17.65 22.14 6.86
N PRO A 34 -16.43 21.77 7.27
CA PRO A 34 -15.21 22.40 6.74
C PRO A 34 -15.06 22.10 5.25
N ASN A 35 -14.44 23.03 4.52
CA ASN A 35 -14.08 22.79 3.13
C ASN A 35 -12.87 21.85 3.06
N LEU A 36 -13.14 20.55 3.13
CA LEU A 36 -12.12 19.51 3.18
C LEU A 36 -11.28 19.48 1.91
N GLU A 37 -11.86 19.74 0.75
CA GLU A 37 -11.12 19.81 -0.51
C GLU A 37 -10.06 20.92 -0.49
N ARG A 38 -10.42 22.11 0.05
CA ARG A 38 -9.47 23.22 0.19
C ARG A 38 -8.36 22.91 1.18
N ILE A 39 -8.66 22.19 2.28
CA ILE A 39 -7.70 21.88 3.33
C ILE A 39 -6.73 20.79 2.88
N SER A 40 -7.23 19.73 2.23
CA SER A 40 -6.45 18.54 1.88
C SER A 40 -5.92 18.53 0.45
N GLY A 41 -6.52 19.32 -0.45
CA GLY A 41 -6.27 19.24 -1.89
C GLY A 41 -6.93 18.04 -2.58
N ILE A 42 -7.59 17.14 -1.82
CA ILE A 42 -8.16 15.90 -2.35
C ILE A 42 -9.56 16.19 -2.92
N LYS A 43 -9.69 16.10 -4.24
CA LYS A 43 -10.96 16.30 -4.95
C LYS A 43 -11.80 15.03 -4.96
N GLU A 44 -11.15 13.89 -5.21
CA GLU A 44 -11.79 12.59 -5.32
C GLU A 44 -10.86 11.48 -4.83
N ARG A 45 -11.41 10.29 -4.54
CA ARG A 45 -10.69 9.07 -4.22
C ARG A 45 -11.45 7.87 -4.77
N ARG A 46 -10.83 6.71 -4.72
CA ARG A 46 -11.42 5.46 -5.17
C ARG A 46 -11.89 4.63 -3.98
N PHE A 47 -13.03 4.01 -4.10
CA PHE A 47 -13.60 3.09 -3.13
C PHE A 47 -13.84 1.75 -3.79
N CYS A 48 -13.53 0.66 -3.09
CA CYS A 48 -13.77 -0.69 -3.56
C CYS A 48 -15.26 -0.91 -3.92
N ALA A 49 -15.48 -1.68 -4.98
CA ALA A 49 -16.75 -2.28 -5.31
C ALA A 49 -16.94 -3.58 -4.51
N GLU A 50 -18.11 -4.22 -4.64
CA GLU A 50 -18.44 -5.44 -3.88
C GLU A 50 -17.49 -6.63 -4.12
N ASN A 51 -16.87 -6.68 -5.29
CA ASN A 51 -15.92 -7.73 -5.69
C ASN A 51 -14.45 -7.33 -5.53
N GLU A 52 -14.17 -6.19 -4.93
CA GLU A 52 -12.83 -5.69 -4.67
C GLU A 52 -12.54 -5.68 -3.16
N ASP A 53 -11.32 -6.07 -2.80
CA ASP A 53 -10.84 -6.12 -1.43
C ASP A 53 -9.31 -5.94 -1.37
N SER A 54 -8.71 -5.99 -0.17
CA SER A 54 -7.26 -5.83 -0.03
C SER A 54 -6.47 -6.88 -0.82
N TYR A 55 -7.01 -8.09 -0.96
CA TYR A 55 -6.38 -9.22 -1.63
C TYR A 55 -6.39 -9.06 -3.15
N THR A 56 -7.54 -8.74 -3.71
CA THR A 56 -7.71 -8.50 -5.16
C THR A 56 -6.91 -7.28 -5.61
N LEU A 57 -6.95 -6.18 -4.85
CA LEU A 57 -6.17 -4.98 -5.15
C LEU A 57 -4.66 -5.25 -5.14
N ALA A 58 -4.16 -6.00 -4.14
CA ALA A 58 -2.74 -6.36 -4.08
C ALA A 58 -2.31 -7.21 -5.27
N VAL A 59 -3.06 -8.29 -5.58
CA VAL A 59 -2.74 -9.20 -6.69
C VAL A 59 -2.80 -8.48 -8.04
N ASP A 60 -3.79 -7.65 -8.27
CA ASP A 60 -3.94 -6.93 -9.53
C ASP A 60 -2.87 -5.84 -9.71
N ALA A 61 -2.46 -5.18 -8.63
CA ALA A 61 -1.31 -4.26 -8.67
C ALA A 61 -0.01 -5.00 -9.02
N VAL A 62 0.19 -6.23 -8.49
CA VAL A 62 1.35 -7.04 -8.85
C VAL A 62 1.30 -7.48 -10.29
N LYS A 63 0.14 -7.91 -10.82
CA LYS A 63 -0.01 -8.27 -12.23
C LYS A 63 0.31 -7.08 -13.14
N ASP A 64 -0.17 -5.88 -12.81
CA ASP A 64 0.16 -4.65 -13.53
C ASP A 64 1.67 -4.36 -13.48
N CYS A 65 2.31 -4.51 -12.31
CA CYS A 65 3.75 -4.34 -12.14
C CYS A 65 4.54 -5.34 -13.01
N LEU A 66 4.20 -6.62 -12.93
CA LEU A 66 4.88 -7.69 -13.68
C LEU A 66 4.66 -7.59 -15.19
N SER A 67 3.53 -7.01 -15.64
CA SER A 67 3.29 -6.79 -17.07
C SER A 67 4.29 -5.83 -17.71
N ARG A 68 4.95 -4.99 -16.91
CA ARG A 68 5.97 -4.02 -17.32
C ARG A 68 7.38 -4.46 -16.93
N SER A 69 7.49 -5.51 -16.14
CA SER A 69 8.76 -6.03 -15.66
C SER A 69 9.42 -6.96 -16.69
N LYS A 70 10.74 -6.98 -16.71
CA LYS A 70 11.52 -8.00 -17.41
C LYS A 70 11.52 -9.35 -16.69
N TYR A 71 11.11 -9.38 -15.41
CA TYR A 71 11.07 -10.58 -14.59
C TYR A 71 9.74 -11.31 -14.73
N LYS A 72 9.84 -12.63 -14.80
CA LYS A 72 8.69 -13.53 -14.62
C LYS A 72 8.46 -13.77 -13.12
N PRO A 73 7.25 -14.13 -12.69
CA PRO A 73 6.95 -14.38 -11.28
C PRO A 73 7.91 -15.36 -10.59
N GLU A 74 8.36 -16.41 -11.30
CA GLU A 74 9.24 -17.44 -10.75
C GLU A 74 10.66 -16.92 -10.42
N ALA A 75 11.02 -15.75 -10.95
CA ALA A 75 12.31 -15.10 -10.69
C ALA A 75 12.26 -14.12 -9.51
N ILE A 76 11.11 -13.97 -8.85
CA ILE A 76 10.99 -13.17 -7.63
C ILE A 76 11.48 -13.99 -6.45
N ASP A 77 12.52 -13.51 -5.77
CA ASP A 77 13.13 -14.19 -4.63
C ASP A 77 12.39 -13.92 -3.31
N MET A 78 11.69 -12.78 -3.21
CA MET A 78 11.02 -12.34 -1.98
C MET A 78 9.76 -11.52 -2.29
N VAL A 79 8.69 -11.75 -1.51
CA VAL A 79 7.45 -10.97 -1.49
C VAL A 79 7.24 -10.38 -0.09
N VAL A 80 7.23 -9.07 0.01
CA VAL A 80 6.94 -8.32 1.25
C VAL A 80 5.62 -7.61 1.09
N CYS A 81 4.61 -8.01 1.85
CA CYS A 81 3.32 -7.33 1.90
C CYS A 81 3.32 -6.27 3.01
N CYS A 82 2.89 -5.06 2.65
CA CYS A 82 2.91 -3.89 3.53
C CYS A 82 1.50 -3.38 3.88
N SER A 83 0.46 -4.18 3.59
CA SER A 83 -0.93 -3.79 3.81
C SER A 83 -1.25 -3.60 5.29
N ILE A 84 -1.95 -2.52 5.60
CA ILE A 84 -2.55 -2.27 6.92
C ILE A 84 -3.88 -3.01 6.99
N SER A 85 -4.75 -2.79 6.00
CA SER A 85 -6.00 -3.52 5.87
C SER A 85 -5.74 -4.88 5.23
N ARG A 86 -6.39 -5.91 5.78
CA ARG A 86 -6.30 -7.30 5.30
C ARG A 86 -7.71 -7.84 5.16
N ASN A 87 -8.54 -7.03 4.53
CA ASN A 87 -9.94 -7.35 4.31
C ASN A 87 -10.07 -8.25 3.08
N LYS A 88 -10.75 -9.37 3.26
CA LYS A 88 -11.08 -10.36 2.25
C LYS A 88 -12.59 -10.59 2.23
N ASP A 89 -13.14 -10.80 1.04
CA ASP A 89 -14.57 -11.02 0.87
C ASP A 89 -15.41 -9.93 1.61
N GLY A 90 -15.15 -8.66 1.25
CA GLY A 90 -15.72 -7.49 1.90
C GLY A 90 -14.88 -7.02 3.10
N LEU A 91 -15.44 -7.02 4.31
CA LEU A 91 -14.80 -6.49 5.52
C LEU A 91 -14.31 -7.57 6.50
N THR A 92 -14.18 -8.81 6.06
CA THR A 92 -13.63 -9.88 6.88
C THR A 92 -12.12 -9.72 6.98
N THR A 93 -11.62 -9.35 8.15
CA THR A 93 -10.17 -9.21 8.37
C THR A 93 -9.51 -10.58 8.56
N VAL A 94 -8.50 -10.88 7.77
CA VAL A 94 -7.75 -12.14 7.80
C VAL A 94 -6.29 -11.85 8.13
N PHE A 95 -5.78 -12.44 9.22
CA PHE A 95 -4.37 -12.31 9.64
C PHE A 95 -3.53 -13.52 9.23
N GLU A 96 -4.13 -14.71 9.25
CA GLU A 96 -3.49 -15.98 8.89
C GLU A 96 -4.38 -16.81 7.94
N PRO A 97 -3.79 -17.35 6.86
CA PRO A 97 -2.40 -17.18 6.42
C PRO A 97 -2.08 -15.73 6.00
N PRO A 98 -0.77 -15.31 6.04
CA PRO A 98 -0.38 -13.95 5.72
C PRO A 98 -0.72 -13.59 4.27
N LEU A 99 -1.05 -12.33 4.02
CA LEU A 99 -1.43 -11.86 2.67
C LEU A 99 -0.30 -12.05 1.65
N SER A 100 0.95 -11.94 2.08
CA SER A 100 2.12 -12.21 1.23
C SER A 100 2.16 -13.64 0.69
N LEU A 101 1.69 -14.63 1.48
CA LEU A 101 1.57 -16.02 1.01
C LEU A 101 0.52 -16.13 -0.09
N PHE A 102 -0.65 -15.55 0.12
CA PHE A 102 -1.70 -15.52 -0.88
C PHE A 102 -1.23 -14.88 -2.19
N ILE A 103 -0.52 -13.74 -2.09
CA ILE A 103 0.01 -13.03 -3.25
C ILE A 103 0.99 -13.93 -4.02
N LYS A 104 2.01 -14.49 -3.34
CA LYS A 104 3.02 -15.31 -4.03
C LYS A 104 2.44 -16.54 -4.72
N GLU A 105 1.41 -17.16 -4.14
CA GLU A 105 0.72 -18.29 -4.77
C GLU A 105 -0.06 -17.85 -6.00
N ASN A 106 -0.81 -16.75 -5.91
CA ASN A 106 -1.64 -16.25 -7.00
C ASN A 106 -0.84 -15.70 -8.19
N ILE A 107 0.37 -15.18 -7.96
CA ILE A 107 1.23 -14.70 -9.05
C ILE A 107 2.12 -15.80 -9.63
N GLY A 108 2.25 -16.95 -9.00
CA GLY A 108 3.10 -18.06 -9.46
C GLY A 108 4.58 -17.91 -9.06
N ALA A 109 4.86 -17.41 -7.84
CA ALA A 109 6.20 -17.27 -7.28
C ALA A 109 6.46 -18.25 -6.10
N PRO A 110 6.33 -19.59 -6.28
CA PRO A 110 6.27 -20.55 -5.17
C PRO A 110 7.55 -20.61 -4.34
N LYS A 111 8.70 -20.24 -4.91
CA LYS A 111 10.01 -20.27 -4.24
C LYS A 111 10.33 -18.98 -3.48
N ALA A 112 9.57 -17.92 -3.67
CA ALA A 112 9.82 -16.65 -3.01
C ALA A 112 9.71 -16.77 -1.49
N LEU A 113 10.62 -16.16 -0.76
CA LEU A 113 10.43 -15.87 0.66
C LEU A 113 9.23 -14.94 0.79
N ASN A 114 8.44 -15.06 1.85
CA ASN A 114 7.31 -14.16 2.04
C ASN A 114 7.06 -13.84 3.51
N PHE A 115 6.70 -12.60 3.77
CA PHE A 115 6.20 -12.15 5.07
C PHE A 115 5.45 -10.83 4.94
N ASP A 116 4.63 -10.53 5.94
CA ASP A 116 3.91 -9.26 6.05
C ASP A 116 4.62 -8.36 7.06
N ILE A 117 4.59 -7.05 6.78
CA ILE A 117 5.04 -6.02 7.71
C ILE A 117 3.90 -5.03 7.99
N ALA A 118 3.95 -4.41 9.16
CA ALA A 118 3.01 -3.36 9.52
C ALA A 118 3.79 -2.13 10.01
N ASN A 119 3.68 -1.04 9.27
CA ASN A 119 4.24 0.27 9.65
C ASN A 119 3.37 1.42 9.14
N ALA A 120 2.07 1.31 9.32
CA ALA A 120 1.08 2.30 8.91
C ALA A 120 1.38 2.88 7.50
N CYS A 121 1.21 4.18 7.29
CA CYS A 121 1.44 4.85 6.00
C CYS A 121 2.90 4.76 5.50
N ALA A 122 3.86 4.41 6.36
CA ALA A 122 5.25 4.19 5.98
C ALA A 122 5.55 2.74 5.54
N GLY A 123 4.55 1.85 5.51
CA GLY A 123 4.72 0.42 5.22
C GLY A 123 5.47 0.15 3.93
N MET A 124 5.04 0.74 2.81
CA MET A 124 5.71 0.55 1.51
C MET A 124 7.18 1.01 1.51
N LEU A 125 7.49 2.15 2.14
CA LEU A 125 8.87 2.63 2.26
C LEU A 125 9.70 1.71 3.15
N THR A 126 9.11 1.17 4.22
CA THR A 126 9.75 0.16 5.07
C THR A 126 10.03 -1.13 4.30
N GLY A 127 9.08 -1.59 3.49
CA GLY A 127 9.26 -2.76 2.61
C GLY A 127 10.40 -2.56 1.61
N ILE A 128 10.48 -1.39 0.98
CA ILE A 128 11.58 -1.02 0.08
C ILE A 128 12.93 -1.06 0.83
N TYR A 129 12.99 -0.51 2.04
CA TYR A 129 14.21 -0.52 2.87
C TYR A 129 14.65 -1.94 3.23
N ILE A 130 13.70 -2.81 3.58
CA ILE A 130 13.97 -4.22 3.90
C ILE A 130 14.50 -4.95 2.67
N VAL A 131 13.81 -4.85 1.52
CA VAL A 131 14.23 -5.51 0.27
C VAL A 131 15.58 -4.98 -0.20
N ASP A 132 15.84 -3.67 -0.14
CA ASP A 132 17.13 -3.06 -0.43
C ASP A 132 18.24 -3.67 0.45
N SER A 133 17.98 -3.82 1.75
CA SER A 133 18.92 -4.39 2.70
C SER A 133 19.25 -5.86 2.37
N PHE A 134 18.26 -6.68 2.00
CA PHE A 134 18.47 -8.07 1.62
C PHE A 134 19.25 -8.20 0.30
N ILE A 135 18.97 -7.32 -0.66
CA ILE A 135 19.73 -7.27 -1.93
C ILE A 135 21.18 -6.86 -1.67
N LYS A 136 21.43 -5.84 -0.86
CA LYS A 136 22.79 -5.38 -0.52
C LYS A 136 23.61 -6.45 0.18
N GLN A 137 22.97 -7.25 1.04
CA GLN A 137 23.60 -8.38 1.72
C GLN A 137 23.80 -9.61 0.80
N GLY A 138 23.26 -9.58 -0.42
CA GLY A 138 23.36 -10.68 -1.38
C GLY A 138 22.47 -11.90 -1.06
N ILE A 139 21.50 -11.73 -0.17
CA ILE A 139 20.56 -12.79 0.22
C ILE A 139 19.55 -13.06 -0.91
N ILE A 140 19.11 -11.99 -1.60
CA ILE A 140 18.22 -12.06 -2.76
C ILE A 140 18.76 -11.19 -3.90
N LYS A 141 18.26 -11.43 -5.11
CA LYS A 141 18.55 -10.60 -6.30
C LYS A 141 17.36 -9.74 -6.69
N THR A 142 16.15 -10.24 -6.45
CA THR A 142 14.89 -9.62 -6.82
C THR A 142 13.90 -9.66 -5.66
N GLY A 143 13.18 -8.59 -5.43
CA GLY A 143 12.15 -8.53 -4.39
C GLY A 143 10.93 -7.75 -4.86
N LEU A 144 9.77 -8.19 -4.41
CA LEU A 144 8.47 -7.55 -4.63
C LEU A 144 7.98 -6.94 -3.33
N VAL A 145 7.70 -5.65 -3.35
CA VAL A 145 7.03 -4.92 -2.27
C VAL A 145 5.61 -4.60 -2.74
N VAL A 146 4.61 -4.95 -1.95
CA VAL A 146 3.21 -4.82 -2.36
C VAL A 146 2.33 -4.36 -1.20
N SER A 147 1.30 -3.59 -1.52
CA SER A 147 0.20 -3.25 -0.62
C SER A 147 -1.12 -3.26 -1.39
N GLY A 148 -2.17 -3.78 -0.75
CA GLY A 148 -3.54 -3.64 -1.20
C GLY A 148 -4.37 -3.14 -0.03
N GLU A 149 -5.00 -1.97 -0.18
CA GLU A 149 -5.72 -1.31 0.90
C GLU A 149 -7.19 -1.16 0.57
N TYR A 150 -8.04 -1.77 1.41
CA TYR A 150 -9.47 -1.51 1.48
C TYR A 150 -9.75 -0.82 2.82
N ILE A 151 -9.65 0.50 2.84
CA ILE A 151 -9.70 1.32 4.07
C ILE A 151 -10.85 2.34 4.04
N SER A 152 -11.58 2.45 2.95
CA SER A 152 -12.70 3.40 2.77
C SER A 152 -13.85 3.19 3.77
N ASN A 153 -13.99 1.99 4.36
CA ASN A 153 -14.92 1.69 5.43
C ASN A 153 -14.74 2.62 6.66
N LEU A 154 -13.51 3.09 6.91
CA LEU A 154 -13.23 4.08 7.96
C LEU A 154 -13.86 5.44 7.63
N SER A 155 -13.82 5.84 6.35
CA SER A 155 -14.48 7.06 5.88
C SER A 155 -16.01 6.97 6.04
N GLU A 156 -16.60 5.85 5.64
CA GLU A 156 -18.05 5.61 5.78
C GLU A 156 -18.49 5.59 7.26
N THR A 157 -17.68 4.97 8.12
CA THR A 157 -17.91 4.98 9.57
C THR A 157 -17.81 6.40 10.15
N ALA A 158 -16.78 7.16 9.73
CA ALA A 158 -16.56 8.53 10.20
C ALA A 158 -17.71 9.46 9.83
N VAL A 159 -18.26 9.36 8.63
CA VAL A 159 -19.47 10.13 8.21
C VAL A 159 -20.62 9.99 9.21
N ASN A 160 -20.82 8.79 9.74
CA ASN A 160 -21.90 8.52 10.70
C ASN A 160 -21.57 8.96 12.14
N ARG A 161 -20.30 9.19 12.47
CA ARG A 161 -19.83 9.50 13.84
C ARG A 161 -19.49 10.98 14.04
N ILE A 162 -19.10 11.69 13.00
CA ILE A 162 -18.74 13.12 13.09
C ILE A 162 -19.95 13.94 13.51
N ARG A 163 -19.80 14.77 14.57
CA ARG A 163 -20.84 15.64 15.12
C ARG A 163 -20.43 17.11 15.12
N THR A 164 -19.13 17.40 14.95
CA THR A 164 -18.59 18.77 14.98
C THR A 164 -17.59 18.98 13.85
N ALA A 165 -17.41 20.23 13.43
CA ALA A 165 -16.44 20.63 12.42
C ALA A 165 -14.97 20.52 12.89
N THR A 166 -14.74 20.21 14.15
CA THR A 166 -13.38 20.05 14.77
C THR A 166 -13.07 18.60 15.13
N SER A 167 -13.91 17.65 14.66
CA SER A 167 -13.70 16.22 14.95
C SER A 167 -12.38 15.73 14.35
N SER A 168 -11.57 15.00 15.14
CA SER A 168 -10.35 14.32 14.66
C SER A 168 -10.66 13.29 13.56
N GLN A 169 -11.86 12.73 13.54
CA GLN A 169 -12.31 11.78 12.53
C GLN A 169 -12.47 12.39 11.11
N LEU A 170 -12.38 13.71 10.96
CA LEU A 170 -12.36 14.36 9.64
C LEU A 170 -11.18 13.87 8.78
N ALA A 171 -10.06 13.48 9.39
CA ALA A 171 -8.92 12.89 8.68
C ALA A 171 -9.31 11.60 7.93
N SER A 172 -10.18 10.78 8.50
CA SER A 172 -10.65 9.53 7.86
C SER A 172 -11.43 9.78 6.56
N LEU A 173 -11.99 10.99 6.37
CA LEU A 173 -12.71 11.34 5.15
C LEU A 173 -11.77 11.58 3.94
N THR A 174 -10.46 11.59 4.15
CA THR A 174 -9.46 11.75 3.09
C THR A 174 -8.98 10.40 2.53
N LEU A 175 -9.35 9.30 3.16
CA LEU A 175 -8.91 7.95 2.80
C LEU A 175 -9.55 7.47 1.49
N GLY A 176 -8.84 6.59 0.79
CA GLY A 176 -9.30 5.88 -0.40
C GLY A 176 -8.59 4.54 -0.54
N ASP A 177 -9.12 3.68 -1.39
CA ASP A 177 -8.64 2.32 -1.62
C ASP A 177 -7.72 2.26 -2.84
N ALA A 178 -6.68 1.44 -2.77
CA ALA A 178 -5.73 1.24 -3.85
C ALA A 178 -4.88 -0.01 -3.63
N GLY A 179 -4.34 -0.55 -4.72
CA GLY A 179 -3.22 -1.50 -4.72
C GLY A 179 -1.98 -0.86 -5.34
N ALA A 180 -0.81 -1.17 -4.78
CA ALA A 180 0.48 -0.75 -5.32
C ALA A 180 1.50 -1.89 -5.21
N ALA A 181 2.37 -2.01 -6.21
CA ALA A 181 3.44 -3.00 -6.23
C ALA A 181 4.72 -2.43 -6.84
N ILE A 182 5.87 -2.87 -6.33
CA ILE A 182 7.18 -2.45 -6.79
C ILE A 182 8.07 -3.68 -6.87
N VAL A 183 8.64 -3.94 -8.05
CA VAL A 183 9.74 -4.90 -8.20
C VAL A 183 11.05 -4.15 -8.05
N MET A 184 11.90 -4.66 -7.18
CA MET A 184 13.27 -4.20 -6.97
C MET A 184 14.26 -5.25 -7.43
N GLU A 185 15.37 -4.80 -7.98
CA GLU A 185 16.45 -5.68 -8.45
C GLU A 185 17.82 -5.26 -7.96
N LYS A 186 18.73 -6.22 -7.95
CA LYS A 186 20.14 -5.96 -7.76
C LYS A 186 20.71 -5.19 -8.94
N THR A 187 21.55 -4.19 -8.67
CA THR A 187 22.28 -3.42 -9.67
C THR A 187 23.72 -3.16 -9.24
N ASP A 188 24.52 -2.56 -10.11
CA ASP A 188 25.91 -2.21 -9.86
C ASP A 188 26.05 -0.83 -9.20
N GLN A 189 27.22 -0.60 -8.57
CA GLN A 189 27.52 0.68 -7.92
C GLN A 189 27.53 1.88 -8.89
N SER A 190 27.87 1.65 -10.14
CA SER A 190 27.93 2.68 -11.19
C SER A 190 26.56 3.06 -11.76
N ASP A 191 25.51 2.31 -11.44
CA ASP A 191 24.16 2.61 -11.92
C ASP A 191 23.63 3.91 -11.30
N SER A 192 23.34 4.90 -12.12
CA SER A 192 22.79 6.19 -11.69
C SER A 192 21.39 6.08 -11.09
N GLN A 193 20.66 4.99 -11.38
CA GLN A 193 19.34 4.69 -10.85
C GLN A 193 19.39 3.90 -9.53
N ALA A 194 20.59 3.58 -9.03
CA ALA A 194 20.74 2.86 -7.77
C ALA A 194 20.09 3.62 -6.62
N LEU A 195 19.32 2.89 -5.81
CA LEU A 195 18.61 3.46 -4.66
C LEU A 195 19.60 3.96 -3.60
N LYS A 196 19.43 5.19 -3.17
CA LYS A 196 20.19 5.83 -2.09
C LYS A 196 19.28 6.02 -0.89
N VAL A 197 19.45 5.21 0.13
CA VAL A 197 18.77 5.40 1.42
C VAL A 197 19.68 6.23 2.31
N SER A 198 19.29 7.45 2.64
CA SER A 198 20.07 8.37 3.47
C SER A 198 19.85 8.19 4.98
N GLY A 199 18.73 7.60 5.38
CA GLY A 199 18.41 7.35 6.77
C GLY A 199 17.03 6.72 6.96
N PHE A 200 16.83 6.13 8.13
CA PHE A 200 15.57 5.62 8.60
C PHE A 200 15.36 6.12 10.04
N THR A 201 14.32 6.91 10.26
CA THR A 201 14.05 7.53 11.56
C THR A 201 12.66 7.16 12.04
N THR A 202 12.53 6.81 13.32
CA THR A 202 11.26 6.50 13.98
C THR A 202 10.89 7.58 14.98
N PHE A 203 9.65 8.06 14.91
CA PHE A 203 9.07 9.05 15.82
C PHE A 203 7.99 8.44 16.71
N SER A 204 8.26 7.28 17.32
CA SER A 204 7.28 6.52 18.12
C SER A 204 6.71 7.27 19.33
N HIS A 205 7.40 8.31 19.82
CA HIS A 205 6.90 9.18 20.87
C HIS A 205 5.70 10.07 20.44
N TYR A 206 5.42 10.13 19.12
CA TYR A 206 4.24 10.81 18.57
C TYR A 206 3.13 9.84 18.14
N ASN A 207 3.11 8.62 18.66
CA ASN A 207 2.13 7.58 18.29
C ASN A 207 0.67 7.98 18.51
N ASN A 208 0.40 8.96 19.38
CA ASN A 208 -0.93 9.51 19.63
C ASN A 208 -1.46 10.42 18.51
N LEU A 209 -0.64 10.71 17.49
CA LEU A 209 -1.03 11.53 16.33
C LEU A 209 -1.48 10.67 15.13
N CYS A 210 -1.41 9.35 15.23
CA CYS A 210 -1.83 8.41 14.18
C CYS A 210 -3.18 7.78 14.47
#